data_31df12c012db046c86c0e2ba2b569a10
#
_entry.id   31df12c012db046c86c0e2ba2b569a10
#
_cell.length_a   1.000
_cell.length_b   1.000
_cell.length_c   1.000
_cell.angle_alpha   90.00
_cell.angle_beta   90.00
_cell.angle_gamma   90.00
#
_symmetry.space_group_name_H-M   'P 1'
#
loop_
_entity.id
_entity.type
_entity.pdbx_description
1 polymer ?
#
loop_
_entity_poly.entity_id
_entity_poly.type
_entity_poly.pdbx_seq_one_letter_code
_entity_poly.pdbx_strand_id
1 'polypeptide(L)'
;MSVKKAFFKVLYLGVLCSCGGLMAEQDPKELMLSGITIYTDKDFTRAKEYFEKACRLNDADGCTILKEAYSKVILKGSARESIEKALEHTATAKACKSNDAEKCKELAEFYFNANDLKNALEYYSKSCKLNNVEGCMLSATFYNDMIKGLKKDKKDLEYYSKACELNYGDGCAILGDIYHNGEGVTQNFKKAFKYYSKACELNNGEGCSKLGGDYFLGESVTQDLKKAFGYYSKACELNEALTCTLVGEFYRDGEGVTKDLKKAFEYSAKACELNDAKGCYALAAFYNEGKGVAKDEKQTTENLEKSCKLGLKEACDILKEQKQ
;
A
#
# COMPACT_ATOMS: atom_id res chain seq x y z
N MET A 1 -42.56 10.52 19.83
CA MET A 1 -42.19 10.56 21.28
C MET A 1 -40.73 10.98 21.33
N SER A 2 -40.50 12.11 22.00
CA SER A 2 -39.22 12.83 21.97
C SER A 2 -38.09 12.01 22.65
N VAL A 3 -36.93 11.97 22.03
CA VAL A 3 -35.70 11.35 22.52
C VAL A 3 -35.37 11.75 23.97
N LYS A 4 -35.80 12.92 24.40
CA LYS A 4 -35.69 13.39 25.78
C LYS A 4 -36.37 12.50 26.83
N LYS A 5 -37.43 11.73 26.49
CA LYS A 5 -38.12 10.84 27.44
C LYS A 5 -37.44 9.49 27.64
N ALA A 6 -36.64 9.04 26.69
CA ALA A 6 -35.86 7.81 26.84
C ALA A 6 -34.61 8.03 27.74
N PHE A 7 -34.03 9.23 27.69
CA PHE A 7 -32.86 9.58 28.49
C PHE A 7 -33.17 9.69 29.99
N PHE A 8 -34.37 10.17 30.35
CA PHE A 8 -34.75 10.32 31.77
C PHE A 8 -34.99 8.98 32.49
N LYS A 9 -35.32 7.91 31.75
CA LYS A 9 -35.55 6.59 32.37
C LYS A 9 -34.24 5.87 32.73
N VAL A 10 -33.15 6.13 32.02
CA VAL A 10 -31.83 5.53 32.33
C VAL A 10 -31.16 6.21 33.53
N LEU A 11 -31.39 7.53 33.71
CA LEU A 11 -30.88 8.29 34.86
C LEU A 11 -31.54 7.91 36.21
N TYR A 12 -32.79 7.40 36.20
CA TYR A 12 -33.50 7.07 37.42
C TYR A 12 -33.20 5.68 37.99
N LEU A 13 -32.64 4.76 37.16
CA LEU A 13 -32.23 3.42 37.59
C LEU A 13 -30.83 3.35 38.18
N GLY A 14 -29.98 4.39 37.99
CA GLY A 14 -28.62 4.43 38.49
C GLY A 14 -28.46 5.01 39.89
N VAL A 15 -29.54 5.55 40.52
CA VAL A 15 -29.45 6.27 41.84
C VAL A 15 -30.04 5.46 43.01
N LEU A 16 -30.67 4.32 42.79
CA LEU A 16 -31.34 3.54 43.85
C LEU A 16 -30.75 2.15 44.07
N CYS A 17 -29.42 1.99 44.08
CA CYS A 17 -28.79 0.80 44.65
C CYS A 17 -27.60 1.16 45.52
N SER A 18 -27.89 1.80 46.64
CA SER A 18 -27.01 1.81 47.82
C SER A 18 -27.57 0.84 48.84
N CYS A 19 -27.38 -0.45 48.70
CA CYS A 19 -27.36 -1.44 49.76
C CYS A 19 -26.81 -2.76 49.21
N GLY A 20 -25.65 -3.13 49.70
CA GLY A 20 -24.99 -4.42 49.86
C GLY A 20 -25.23 -5.51 48.82
N GLY A 21 -24.15 -5.88 48.12
CA GLY A 21 -24.03 -7.19 47.51
C GLY A 21 -23.95 -7.17 46.00
N LEU A 22 -22.88 -7.69 45.43
CA LEU A 22 -22.49 -7.90 44.05
C LEU A 22 -22.37 -6.61 43.23
N MET A 23 -21.13 -6.14 43.09
CA MET A 23 -20.79 -5.20 42.02
C MET A 23 -21.05 -5.90 40.70
N ALA A 24 -22.17 -5.61 40.07
CA ALA A 24 -22.35 -5.90 38.64
C ALA A 24 -21.18 -5.21 37.95
N GLU A 25 -20.40 -5.96 37.18
CA GLU A 25 -19.30 -5.49 36.37
C GLU A 25 -19.87 -4.40 35.45
N GLN A 26 -19.58 -3.13 35.74
CA GLN A 26 -20.14 -2.01 34.98
C GLN A 26 -19.59 -2.08 33.56
N ASP A 27 -20.46 -2.20 32.56
CA ASP A 27 -20.03 -2.20 31.15
C ASP A 27 -19.28 -0.90 30.84
N PRO A 28 -18.02 -0.96 30.37
CA PRO A 28 -17.26 0.21 30.00
C PRO A 28 -17.98 1.15 29.01
N LYS A 29 -18.86 0.60 28.16
CA LYS A 29 -19.69 1.37 27.22
C LYS A 29 -20.77 2.18 27.93
N GLU A 30 -21.39 1.65 29.00
CA GLU A 30 -22.37 2.39 29.78
C GLU A 30 -21.71 3.55 30.56
N LEU A 31 -20.50 3.33 31.06
CA LEU A 31 -19.71 4.39 31.68
C LEU A 31 -19.33 5.48 30.69
N MET A 32 -18.97 5.10 29.46
CA MET A 32 -18.69 6.01 28.37
C MET A 32 -19.92 6.87 28.01
N LEU A 33 -21.08 6.26 27.80
CA LEU A 33 -22.33 6.93 27.49
C LEU A 33 -22.74 7.90 28.64
N SER A 34 -22.51 7.50 29.88
CA SER A 34 -22.74 8.34 31.04
C SER A 34 -21.81 9.55 31.07
N GLY A 35 -20.53 9.34 30.79
CA GLY A 35 -19.54 10.42 30.66
C GLY A 35 -19.91 11.43 29.57
N ILE A 36 -20.39 10.93 28.42
CA ILE A 36 -20.85 11.74 27.31
C ILE A 36 -22.05 12.61 27.70
N THR A 37 -23.04 12.00 28.37
CA THR A 37 -24.24 12.70 28.79
C THR A 37 -23.90 13.83 29.77
N ILE A 38 -23.03 13.55 30.75
CA ILE A 38 -22.56 14.54 31.73
C ILE A 38 -21.75 15.65 31.05
N TYR A 39 -20.96 15.32 30.03
CA TYR A 39 -20.20 16.29 29.24
C TYR A 39 -21.13 17.25 28.48
N THR A 40 -22.23 16.74 27.90
CA THR A 40 -23.24 17.59 27.23
C THR A 40 -23.93 18.56 28.18
N ASP A 41 -24.00 18.21 29.46
CA ASP A 41 -24.50 19.05 30.52
C ASP A 41 -23.46 20.04 31.07
N LYS A 42 -22.29 20.12 30.44
CA LYS A 42 -21.15 20.99 30.78
C LYS A 42 -20.49 20.74 32.13
N ASP A 43 -20.73 19.59 32.75
CA ASP A 43 -20.00 19.15 33.94
C ASP A 43 -18.74 18.34 33.52
N PHE A 44 -17.73 19.08 33.07
CA PHE A 44 -16.50 18.50 32.54
C PHE A 44 -15.68 17.70 33.58
N THR A 45 -15.79 18.09 34.86
CA THR A 45 -15.07 17.40 35.96
C THR A 45 -15.63 16.01 36.17
N ARG A 46 -16.95 15.91 36.22
CA ARG A 46 -17.64 14.64 36.40
C ARG A 46 -17.59 13.75 35.17
N ALA A 47 -17.65 14.32 33.97
CA ALA A 47 -17.46 13.60 32.73
C ALA A 47 -16.07 12.95 32.69
N LYS A 48 -15.03 13.67 33.11
CA LYS A 48 -13.65 13.16 33.23
C LYS A 48 -13.57 11.92 34.12
N GLU A 49 -14.21 11.94 35.28
CA GLU A 49 -14.23 10.80 36.22
C GLU A 49 -14.82 9.53 35.62
N TYR A 50 -15.92 9.69 34.83
CA TYR A 50 -16.54 8.57 34.12
C TYR A 50 -15.67 8.01 33.02
N PHE A 51 -14.99 8.88 32.24
CA PHE A 51 -14.04 8.43 31.23
C PHE A 51 -12.82 7.75 31.84
N GLU A 52 -12.30 8.25 32.96
CA GLU A 52 -11.22 7.60 33.70
C GLU A 52 -11.63 6.24 34.26
N LYS A 53 -12.87 6.12 34.75
CA LYS A 53 -13.41 4.86 35.26
C LYS A 53 -13.64 3.84 34.15
N ALA A 54 -14.19 4.25 33.04
CA ALA A 54 -14.32 3.42 31.85
C ALA A 54 -12.95 2.92 31.37
N CYS A 55 -11.97 3.79 31.40
CA CYS A 55 -10.60 3.52 31.06
C CYS A 55 -9.94 2.47 31.99
N ARG A 56 -10.21 2.48 33.28
CA ARG A 56 -9.68 1.48 34.24
C ARG A 56 -10.26 0.08 34.07
N LEU A 57 -11.42 -0.03 33.42
CA LEU A 57 -12.09 -1.31 33.10
C LEU A 57 -11.71 -1.84 31.72
N ASN A 58 -11.13 -1.01 30.87
CA ASN A 58 -10.46 -1.37 29.61
C ASN A 58 -8.96 -1.28 29.82
N ASP A 59 -8.19 -2.10 29.11
CA ASP A 59 -6.74 -2.03 29.27
C ASP A 59 -6.12 -0.73 28.67
N ALA A 60 -4.79 -0.60 28.78
CA ALA A 60 -4.04 0.64 28.49
C ALA A 60 -4.32 1.27 27.10
N ASP A 61 -4.67 0.47 26.09
CA ASP A 61 -4.89 0.95 24.72
C ASP A 61 -6.21 1.71 24.56
N GLY A 62 -7.29 1.21 25.18
CA GLY A 62 -8.58 1.90 25.24
C GLY A 62 -8.46 3.26 25.98
N CYS A 63 -7.59 3.32 27.00
CA CYS A 63 -7.33 4.56 27.73
C CYS A 63 -6.67 5.64 26.91
N THR A 64 -5.75 5.29 26.03
CA THR A 64 -5.05 6.24 25.16
C THR A 64 -6.00 6.87 24.16
N ILE A 65 -6.84 6.05 23.53
CA ILE A 65 -7.88 6.49 22.57
C ILE A 65 -8.86 7.44 23.24
N LEU A 66 -9.29 7.10 24.47
CA LEU A 66 -10.25 7.93 25.23
C LEU A 66 -9.65 9.27 25.68
N LYS A 67 -8.38 9.29 26.10
CA LYS A 67 -7.67 10.53 26.43
C LYS A 67 -7.52 11.46 25.24
N GLU A 68 -7.21 10.91 24.07
CA GLU A 68 -7.11 11.71 22.84
C GLU A 68 -8.46 12.24 22.40
N ALA A 69 -9.52 11.42 22.41
CA ALA A 69 -10.88 11.87 22.11
C ALA A 69 -11.29 12.98 23.09
N TYR A 70 -11.00 12.83 24.36
CA TYR A 70 -11.31 13.85 25.39
C TYR A 70 -10.54 15.15 25.15
N SER A 71 -9.25 15.09 24.81
CA SER A 71 -8.47 16.29 24.50
C SER A 71 -8.93 17.01 23.25
N LYS A 72 -9.32 16.27 22.20
CA LYS A 72 -9.87 16.83 20.94
C LYS A 72 -11.26 17.44 21.15
N VAL A 73 -12.09 16.83 21.97
CA VAL A 73 -13.45 17.34 22.32
C VAL A 73 -13.37 18.67 23.04
N ILE A 74 -12.42 18.84 23.96
CA ILE A 74 -12.21 20.13 24.67
C ILE A 74 -11.74 21.22 23.70
N LEU A 75 -10.97 20.87 22.68
CA LEU A 75 -10.29 21.84 21.80
C LEU A 75 -11.11 22.28 20.58
N LYS A 76 -12.13 21.55 20.11
CA LYS A 76 -12.75 21.79 18.79
C LYS A 76 -14.30 21.74 18.69
N GLY A 77 -15.06 21.66 19.76
CA GLY A 77 -16.51 21.88 19.72
C GLY A 77 -17.38 20.87 18.94
N SER A 78 -16.82 19.79 18.36
CA SER A 78 -17.58 18.74 17.67
C SER A 78 -17.57 17.43 18.49
N ALA A 79 -18.18 17.50 19.67
CA ALA A 79 -18.17 16.43 20.66
C ALA A 79 -18.66 15.08 20.12
N ARG A 80 -19.75 15.09 19.36
CA ARG A 80 -20.43 13.87 18.92
C ARG A 80 -19.60 13.03 17.96
N GLU A 81 -19.02 13.64 16.94
CA GLU A 81 -18.22 12.94 15.92
C GLU A 81 -16.92 12.35 16.53
N SER A 82 -16.29 13.09 17.44
CA SER A 82 -15.06 12.62 18.12
C SER A 82 -15.33 11.43 19.04
N ILE A 83 -16.51 11.39 19.64
CA ILE A 83 -16.94 10.30 20.52
C ILE A 83 -17.34 9.06 19.75
N GLU A 84 -18.08 9.22 18.64
CA GLU A 84 -18.43 8.11 17.74
C GLU A 84 -17.17 7.46 17.20
N LYS A 85 -16.17 8.23 16.77
CA LYS A 85 -14.85 7.72 16.37
C LYS A 85 -14.11 7.01 17.52
N ALA A 86 -14.15 7.54 18.75
CA ALA A 86 -13.52 6.91 19.89
C ALA A 86 -14.16 5.55 20.25
N LEU A 87 -15.49 5.46 20.17
CA LEU A 87 -16.21 4.20 20.37
C LEU A 87 -15.90 3.17 19.29
N GLU A 88 -15.82 3.60 18.05
CA GLU A 88 -15.43 2.76 16.92
C GLU A 88 -14.02 2.21 17.11
N HIS A 89 -13.05 3.04 17.51
CA HIS A 89 -11.69 2.61 17.79
C HIS A 89 -11.59 1.65 18.99
N THR A 90 -12.42 1.84 20.02
CA THR A 90 -12.48 0.91 21.15
C THR A 90 -12.98 -0.47 20.71
N ALA A 91 -14.01 -0.52 19.86
CA ALA A 91 -14.51 -1.76 19.27
C ALA A 91 -13.45 -2.43 18.38
N THR A 92 -12.75 -1.65 17.57
CA THR A 92 -11.66 -2.09 16.69
C THR A 92 -10.51 -2.67 17.52
N ALA A 93 -10.10 -2.01 18.60
CA ALA A 93 -9.06 -2.49 19.50
C ALA A 93 -9.44 -3.82 20.15
N LYS A 94 -10.70 -3.97 20.60
CA LYS A 94 -11.21 -5.22 21.16
C LYS A 94 -11.23 -6.35 20.13
N ALA A 95 -11.67 -6.07 18.90
CA ALA A 95 -11.68 -7.03 17.81
C ALA A 95 -10.25 -7.45 17.42
N CYS A 96 -9.30 -6.51 17.36
CA CYS A 96 -7.89 -6.83 17.14
C CYS A 96 -7.32 -7.74 18.23
N LYS A 97 -7.69 -7.54 19.51
CA LYS A 97 -7.32 -8.46 20.60
C LYS A 97 -7.89 -9.85 20.43
N SER A 98 -9.08 -9.96 19.86
CA SER A 98 -9.71 -11.22 19.50
C SER A 98 -9.16 -11.83 18.19
N ASN A 99 -7.99 -11.36 17.73
CA ASN A 99 -7.28 -11.84 16.54
C ASN A 99 -8.01 -11.57 15.21
N ASP A 100 -8.77 -10.50 15.13
CA ASP A 100 -9.28 -9.98 13.86
C ASP A 100 -8.17 -9.21 13.15
N ALA A 101 -7.64 -9.78 12.07
CA ALA A 101 -6.50 -9.25 11.33
C ALA A 101 -6.80 -7.90 10.68
N GLU A 102 -8.01 -7.72 10.12
CA GLU A 102 -8.43 -6.48 9.48
C GLU A 102 -8.60 -5.36 10.51
N LYS A 103 -9.21 -5.68 11.65
CA LYS A 103 -9.36 -4.72 12.75
C LYS A 103 -8.02 -4.32 13.37
N CYS A 104 -7.02 -5.20 13.34
CA CYS A 104 -5.65 -4.81 13.71
C CYS A 104 -5.06 -3.83 12.72
N LYS A 105 -5.30 -3.99 11.40
CA LYS A 105 -4.87 -3.06 10.36
C LYS A 105 -5.54 -1.69 10.54
N GLU A 106 -6.87 -1.64 10.67
CA GLU A 106 -7.62 -0.41 10.92
C GLU A 106 -7.10 0.35 12.15
N LEU A 107 -6.79 -0.38 13.23
CA LEU A 107 -6.24 0.23 14.43
C LEU A 107 -4.82 0.78 14.20
N ALA A 108 -4.00 0.10 13.41
CA ALA A 108 -2.69 0.58 13.03
C ALA A 108 -2.78 1.88 12.18
N GLU A 109 -3.73 1.94 11.23
CA GLU A 109 -4.01 3.15 10.44
C GLU A 109 -4.42 4.33 11.32
N PHE A 110 -5.23 4.07 12.34
CA PHE A 110 -5.59 5.11 13.32
C PHE A 110 -4.34 5.68 14.01
N TYR A 111 -3.46 4.83 14.53
CA TYR A 111 -2.22 5.27 15.18
C TYR A 111 -1.28 5.98 14.21
N PHE A 112 -1.22 5.52 12.97
CA PHE A 112 -0.46 6.19 11.91
C PHE A 112 -0.95 7.62 11.67
N ASN A 113 -2.26 7.79 11.49
CA ASN A 113 -2.87 9.11 11.30
C ASN A 113 -2.72 10.04 12.52
N ALA A 114 -2.57 9.45 13.71
CA ALA A 114 -2.24 10.16 14.94
C ALA A 114 -0.74 10.48 15.09
N ASN A 115 0.08 10.09 14.10
CA ASN A 115 1.55 10.20 14.13
C ASN A 115 2.22 9.40 15.26
N ASP A 116 1.53 8.37 15.76
CA ASP A 116 2.09 7.39 16.70
C ASP A 116 2.63 6.19 15.93
N LEU A 117 3.79 6.39 15.31
CA LEU A 117 4.41 5.41 14.41
C LEU A 117 4.78 4.11 15.13
N LYS A 118 5.07 4.17 16.43
CA LYS A 118 5.42 2.99 17.22
C LYS A 118 4.23 2.03 17.35
N ASN A 119 3.09 2.54 17.80
CA ASN A 119 1.88 1.73 17.92
C ASN A 119 1.35 1.32 16.54
N ALA A 120 1.43 2.19 15.53
CA ALA A 120 1.09 1.82 14.17
C ALA A 120 1.86 0.58 13.70
N LEU A 121 3.18 0.56 13.85
CA LEU A 121 4.01 -0.59 13.47
C LEU A 121 3.65 -1.85 14.28
N GLU A 122 3.37 -1.72 15.58
CA GLU A 122 2.98 -2.85 16.43
C GLU A 122 1.70 -3.52 15.91
N TYR A 123 0.67 -2.73 15.61
CA TYR A 123 -0.62 -3.26 15.14
C TYR A 123 -0.57 -3.73 13.68
N TYR A 124 0.19 -3.09 12.78
CA TYR A 124 0.47 -3.64 11.46
C TYR A 124 1.18 -5.00 11.56
N SER A 125 2.20 -5.10 12.43
CA SER A 125 2.91 -6.38 12.67
C SER A 125 1.99 -7.46 13.20
N LYS A 126 1.04 -7.11 14.08
CA LYS A 126 0.04 -8.05 14.58
C LYS A 126 -0.91 -8.49 13.47
N SER A 127 -1.39 -7.55 12.65
CA SER A 127 -2.22 -7.84 11.48
C SER A 127 -1.51 -8.81 10.51
N CYS A 128 -0.22 -8.58 10.24
CA CYS A 128 0.62 -9.47 9.44
C CYS A 128 0.71 -10.88 10.03
N LYS A 129 0.96 -11.00 11.34
CA LYS A 129 1.00 -12.31 12.04
C LYS A 129 -0.32 -13.07 11.93
N LEU A 130 -1.42 -12.36 11.79
CA LEU A 130 -2.75 -12.89 11.56
C LEU A 130 -3.07 -13.13 10.07
N ASN A 131 -2.07 -13.12 9.20
CA ASN A 131 -2.13 -13.37 7.77
C ASN A 131 -2.83 -12.27 6.94
N ASN A 132 -2.90 -11.04 7.42
CA ASN A 132 -3.30 -9.90 6.60
C ASN A 132 -2.13 -9.43 5.75
N VAL A 133 -2.27 -9.51 4.43
CA VAL A 133 -1.21 -9.18 3.47
C VAL A 133 -0.84 -7.71 3.53
N GLU A 134 -1.82 -6.82 3.56
CA GLU A 134 -1.58 -5.36 3.64
C GLU A 134 -0.85 -5.00 4.94
N GLY A 135 -1.23 -5.63 6.06
CA GLY A 135 -0.52 -5.50 7.32
C GLY A 135 0.95 -5.89 7.21
N CYS A 136 1.28 -6.94 6.45
CA CYS A 136 2.66 -7.34 6.20
C CYS A 136 3.42 -6.29 5.38
N MET A 137 2.84 -5.83 4.27
CA MET A 137 3.46 -4.84 3.39
C MET A 137 3.69 -3.52 4.11
N LEU A 138 2.69 -3.02 4.84
CA LEU A 138 2.81 -1.80 5.62
C LEU A 138 3.84 -1.94 6.74
N SER A 139 3.88 -3.08 7.45
CA SER A 139 4.92 -3.34 8.45
C SER A 139 6.32 -3.25 7.88
N ALA A 140 6.55 -3.84 6.70
CA ALA A 140 7.85 -3.81 6.03
C ALA A 140 8.25 -2.39 5.64
N THR A 141 7.33 -1.64 5.00
CA THR A 141 7.56 -0.26 4.56
C THR A 141 7.85 0.65 5.75
N PHE A 142 7.02 0.57 6.80
CA PHE A 142 7.21 1.37 8.01
C PHE A 142 8.53 1.05 8.71
N TYR A 143 8.85 -0.24 8.81
CA TYR A 143 10.09 -0.67 9.42
C TYR A 143 11.30 -0.12 8.67
N ASN A 144 11.29 -0.19 7.35
CA ASN A 144 12.34 0.36 6.49
C ASN A 144 12.48 1.88 6.65
N ASP A 145 11.36 2.62 6.70
CA ASP A 145 11.38 4.08 6.83
C ASP A 145 11.81 4.58 8.21
N MET A 146 11.39 3.90 9.28
CA MET A 146 11.79 4.24 10.65
C MET A 146 13.27 3.97 10.94
N ILE A 147 13.88 3.00 10.25
CA ILE A 147 15.26 2.55 10.51
C ILE A 147 16.25 3.15 9.48
N LYS A 148 15.80 4.02 8.56
CA LYS A 148 16.70 4.74 7.66
C LYS A 148 17.82 5.43 8.46
N GLY A 149 18.96 4.76 8.59
CA GLY A 149 20.15 5.24 9.30
C GLY A 149 20.62 4.38 10.49
N LEU A 150 19.85 3.41 10.94
CA LEU A 150 20.25 2.40 11.93
C LEU A 150 20.53 1.06 11.25
N LYS A 151 21.41 0.23 11.82
CA LYS A 151 21.77 -1.08 11.25
C LYS A 151 20.54 -1.84 10.75
N LYS A 152 20.56 -2.23 9.46
CA LYS A 152 19.51 -3.05 8.81
C LYS A 152 19.26 -4.32 9.63
N ASP A 153 18.19 -4.32 10.42
CA ASP A 153 17.63 -5.51 11.04
C ASP A 153 16.83 -6.26 9.96
N LYS A 154 16.84 -7.59 10.01
CA LYS A 154 16.19 -8.46 9.01
C LYS A 154 14.66 -8.51 9.13
N LYS A 155 14.02 -7.61 9.86
CA LYS A 155 12.57 -7.67 10.13
C LYS A 155 11.71 -7.31 8.92
N ASP A 156 12.16 -6.36 8.10
CA ASP A 156 11.52 -6.03 6.83
C ASP A 156 11.47 -7.26 5.91
N LEU A 157 12.56 -8.02 5.85
CA LEU A 157 12.64 -9.27 5.11
C LEU A 157 11.60 -10.31 5.59
N GLU A 158 11.38 -10.41 6.91
CA GLU A 158 10.38 -11.32 7.48
C GLU A 158 8.96 -10.95 7.02
N TYR A 159 8.63 -9.65 6.99
CA TYR A 159 7.32 -9.17 6.56
C TYR A 159 7.09 -9.38 5.06
N TYR A 160 8.09 -9.08 4.20
CA TYR A 160 7.98 -9.38 2.77
C TYR A 160 7.92 -10.89 2.51
N SER A 161 8.67 -11.71 3.27
CA SER A 161 8.59 -13.17 3.19
C SER A 161 7.19 -13.65 3.50
N LYS A 162 6.58 -13.12 4.56
CA LYS A 162 5.21 -13.48 4.93
C LYS A 162 4.19 -13.07 3.87
N ALA A 163 4.31 -11.86 3.29
CA ALA A 163 3.44 -11.42 2.20
C ALA A 163 3.58 -12.35 0.97
N CYS A 164 4.81 -12.72 0.61
CA CYS A 164 5.07 -13.68 -0.48
C CYS A 164 4.52 -15.07 -0.18
N GLU A 165 4.62 -15.57 1.05
CA GLU A 165 4.01 -16.84 1.49
C GLU A 165 2.49 -16.82 1.36
N LEU A 166 1.87 -15.67 1.62
CA LEU A 166 0.44 -15.42 1.43
C LEU A 166 0.05 -15.19 -0.04
N ASN A 167 0.94 -15.48 -0.99
CA ASN A 167 0.76 -15.36 -2.43
C ASN A 167 0.53 -13.91 -2.91
N TYR A 168 1.15 -12.93 -2.26
CA TYR A 168 1.16 -11.56 -2.72
C TYR A 168 2.37 -11.31 -3.62
N GLY A 169 2.12 -11.04 -4.91
CA GLY A 169 3.16 -10.94 -5.95
C GLY A 169 4.18 -9.85 -5.67
N ASP A 170 3.76 -8.67 -5.18
CA ASP A 170 4.66 -7.56 -4.86
C ASP A 170 5.65 -7.94 -3.74
N GLY A 171 5.18 -8.63 -2.69
CA GLY A 171 6.06 -9.14 -1.63
C GLY A 171 7.13 -10.08 -2.16
N CYS A 172 6.79 -10.93 -3.14
CA CYS A 172 7.76 -11.80 -3.81
C CYS A 172 8.73 -11.00 -4.68
N ALA A 173 8.25 -10.01 -5.46
CA ALA A 173 9.09 -9.18 -6.33
C ALA A 173 10.14 -8.41 -5.51
N ILE A 174 9.70 -7.76 -4.42
CA ILE A 174 10.59 -7.03 -3.50
C ILE A 174 11.64 -7.96 -2.86
N LEU A 175 11.27 -9.18 -2.46
CA LEU A 175 12.25 -10.17 -1.99
C LEU A 175 13.27 -10.53 -3.07
N GLY A 176 12.82 -10.64 -4.31
CA GLY A 176 13.69 -10.81 -5.47
C GLY A 176 14.72 -9.68 -5.55
N ASP A 177 14.30 -8.43 -5.48
CA ASP A 177 15.17 -7.24 -5.50
C ASP A 177 16.15 -7.21 -4.32
N ILE A 178 15.68 -7.51 -3.11
CA ILE A 178 16.53 -7.58 -1.91
C ILE A 178 17.67 -8.59 -2.10
N TYR A 179 17.38 -9.80 -2.62
CA TYR A 179 18.40 -10.80 -2.87
C TYR A 179 19.25 -10.50 -4.10
N HIS A 180 18.71 -9.86 -5.13
CA HIS A 180 19.43 -9.42 -6.31
C HIS A 180 20.46 -8.33 -5.96
N ASN A 181 20.07 -7.33 -5.18
CA ASN A 181 20.93 -6.20 -4.81
C ASN A 181 21.83 -6.52 -3.59
N GLY A 182 21.51 -7.54 -2.80
CA GLY A 182 22.21 -7.82 -1.54
C GLY A 182 21.84 -6.81 -0.42
N GLU A 183 20.62 -6.28 -0.43
CA GLU A 183 20.17 -5.29 0.53
C GLU A 183 19.89 -5.91 1.91
N GLY A 184 20.81 -5.70 2.86
CA GLY A 184 20.70 -6.28 4.21
C GLY A 184 20.94 -7.79 4.29
N VAL A 185 21.16 -8.45 3.15
CA VAL A 185 21.48 -9.88 2.99
C VAL A 185 22.63 -10.06 2.02
N THR A 186 23.26 -11.25 2.01
CA THR A 186 24.22 -11.56 0.95
C THR A 186 23.50 -11.67 -0.39
N GLN A 187 24.02 -11.00 -1.42
CA GLN A 187 23.54 -11.08 -2.79
C GLN A 187 23.42 -12.53 -3.25
N ASN A 188 22.29 -12.87 -3.85
CA ASN A 188 22.03 -14.22 -4.30
C ASN A 188 21.05 -14.25 -5.49
N PHE A 189 21.60 -14.21 -6.69
CA PHE A 189 20.83 -14.23 -7.94
C PHE A 189 19.90 -15.44 -8.08
N LYS A 190 20.33 -16.64 -7.60
CA LYS A 190 19.47 -17.83 -7.63
C LYS A 190 18.24 -17.71 -6.74
N LYS A 191 18.36 -17.04 -5.59
CA LYS A 191 17.20 -16.76 -4.73
C LYS A 191 16.33 -15.67 -5.35
N ALA A 192 16.94 -14.60 -5.89
CA ALA A 192 16.22 -13.55 -6.61
C ALA A 192 15.37 -14.14 -7.73
N PHE A 193 15.96 -14.97 -8.57
CA PHE A 193 15.26 -15.68 -9.66
C PHE A 193 14.04 -16.47 -9.16
N LYS A 194 14.16 -17.22 -8.06
CA LYS A 194 13.04 -17.98 -7.48
C LYS A 194 11.90 -17.07 -7.05
N TYR A 195 12.22 -15.93 -6.42
CA TYR A 195 11.21 -14.98 -5.96
C TYR A 195 10.56 -14.26 -7.14
N TYR A 196 11.32 -13.83 -8.16
CA TYR A 196 10.77 -13.28 -9.40
C TYR A 196 9.89 -14.28 -10.14
N SER A 197 10.28 -15.56 -10.19
CA SER A 197 9.45 -16.62 -10.78
C SER A 197 8.10 -16.71 -10.07
N LYS A 198 8.13 -16.78 -8.72
CA LYS A 198 6.89 -16.82 -7.93
C LYS A 198 6.04 -15.56 -8.11
N ALA A 199 6.66 -14.38 -8.15
CA ALA A 199 5.95 -13.13 -8.41
C ALA A 199 5.26 -13.16 -9.78
N CYS A 200 5.98 -13.59 -10.83
CA CYS A 200 5.43 -13.71 -12.18
C CYS A 200 4.31 -14.76 -12.28
N GLU A 201 4.42 -15.90 -11.57
CA GLU A 201 3.34 -16.89 -11.45
C GLU A 201 2.08 -16.30 -10.83
N LEU A 202 2.25 -15.37 -9.88
CA LEU A 202 1.17 -14.61 -9.22
C LEU A 202 0.69 -13.41 -10.04
N ASN A 203 1.05 -13.32 -11.33
CA ASN A 203 0.71 -12.24 -12.25
C ASN A 203 1.21 -10.85 -11.78
N ASN A 204 2.33 -10.79 -11.10
CA ASN A 204 3.03 -9.55 -10.82
C ASN A 204 3.88 -9.17 -12.04
N GLY A 205 3.57 -8.02 -12.66
CA GLY A 205 4.22 -7.55 -13.88
C GLY A 205 5.70 -7.28 -13.68
N GLU A 206 6.07 -6.66 -12.57
CA GLU A 206 7.47 -6.38 -12.22
C GLU A 206 8.28 -7.68 -12.08
N GLY A 207 7.75 -8.69 -11.37
CA GLY A 207 8.38 -10.01 -11.26
C GLY A 207 8.60 -10.67 -12.61
N CYS A 208 7.61 -10.56 -13.54
CA CYS A 208 7.78 -11.06 -14.91
C CYS A 208 8.85 -10.27 -15.68
N SER A 209 8.89 -8.94 -15.51
CA SER A 209 9.90 -8.06 -16.12
C SER A 209 11.32 -8.44 -15.67
N LYS A 210 11.52 -8.58 -14.37
CA LYS A 210 12.82 -9.00 -13.78
C LYS A 210 13.26 -10.38 -14.27
N LEU A 211 12.32 -11.33 -14.33
CA LEU A 211 12.59 -12.66 -14.84
C LEU A 211 12.98 -12.65 -16.34
N GLY A 212 12.34 -11.78 -17.12
CA GLY A 212 12.72 -11.50 -18.50
C GLY A 212 14.14 -10.95 -18.59
N GLY A 213 14.53 -10.04 -17.70
CA GLY A 213 15.87 -9.49 -17.56
C GLY A 213 16.92 -10.56 -17.23
N ASP A 214 16.62 -11.46 -16.30
CA ASP A 214 17.52 -12.57 -15.96
C ASP A 214 17.84 -13.47 -17.16
N TYR A 215 16.83 -13.78 -17.97
CA TYR A 215 17.04 -14.54 -19.22
C TYR A 215 17.70 -13.72 -20.33
N PHE A 216 17.48 -12.40 -20.37
CA PHE A 216 18.11 -11.52 -21.34
C PHE A 216 19.61 -11.34 -21.06
N LEU A 217 20.00 -11.13 -19.81
CA LEU A 217 21.38 -10.89 -19.40
C LEU A 217 22.17 -12.19 -19.17
N GLY A 218 21.50 -13.26 -18.77
CA GLY A 218 22.14 -14.51 -18.42
C GLY A 218 22.85 -14.50 -17.04
N GLU A 219 22.37 -13.64 -16.11
CA GLU A 219 23.02 -13.47 -14.80
C GLU A 219 22.70 -14.60 -13.82
N SER A 220 21.42 -14.92 -13.65
CA SER A 220 20.94 -15.98 -12.76
C SER A 220 20.83 -17.34 -13.44
N VAL A 221 20.65 -17.34 -14.74
CA VAL A 221 20.40 -18.47 -15.63
C VAL A 221 21.13 -18.27 -16.95
N THR A 222 21.27 -19.33 -17.75
CA THR A 222 21.83 -19.19 -19.11
C THR A 222 20.93 -18.26 -19.93
N GLN A 223 21.56 -17.34 -20.68
CA GLN A 223 20.86 -16.42 -21.59
C GLN A 223 19.95 -17.18 -22.54
N ASP A 224 18.72 -16.71 -22.66
CA ASP A 224 17.71 -17.26 -23.57
C ASP A 224 16.76 -16.14 -24.01
N LEU A 225 17.05 -15.54 -25.16
CA LEU A 225 16.28 -14.42 -25.70
C LEU A 225 14.82 -14.77 -25.99
N LYS A 226 14.53 -16.03 -26.33
CA LYS A 226 13.15 -16.48 -26.54
C LYS A 226 12.35 -16.51 -25.24
N LYS A 227 12.96 -16.96 -24.13
CA LYS A 227 12.33 -16.89 -22.81
C LYS A 227 12.23 -15.46 -22.33
N ALA A 228 13.28 -14.63 -22.51
CA ALA A 228 13.24 -13.22 -22.17
C ALA A 228 12.05 -12.53 -22.87
N PHE A 229 11.89 -12.73 -24.17
CA PHE A 229 10.75 -12.23 -24.93
C PHE A 229 9.40 -12.70 -24.33
N GLY A 230 9.28 -13.99 -23.99
CA GLY A 230 8.05 -14.53 -23.40
C GLY A 230 7.68 -13.87 -22.07
N TYR A 231 8.64 -13.67 -21.20
CA TYR A 231 8.41 -13.02 -19.90
C TYR A 231 8.15 -11.51 -20.01
N TYR A 232 8.87 -10.81 -20.91
CA TYR A 232 8.59 -9.40 -21.19
C TYR A 232 7.19 -9.22 -21.82
N SER A 233 6.78 -10.12 -22.71
CA SER A 233 5.42 -10.10 -23.28
C SER A 233 4.37 -10.27 -22.19
N LYS A 234 4.55 -11.22 -21.26
CA LYS A 234 3.66 -11.38 -20.12
C LYS A 234 3.63 -10.14 -19.22
N ALA A 235 4.79 -9.53 -18.94
CA ALA A 235 4.85 -8.30 -18.16
C ALA A 235 4.14 -7.13 -18.87
N CYS A 236 4.30 -7.00 -20.19
CA CYS A 236 3.56 -6.01 -20.99
C CYS A 236 2.04 -6.26 -20.99
N GLU A 237 1.59 -7.52 -21.02
CA GLU A 237 0.17 -7.87 -20.86
C GLU A 237 -0.38 -7.43 -19.50
N LEU A 238 0.46 -7.46 -18.49
CA LEU A 238 0.18 -6.97 -17.12
C LEU A 238 0.37 -5.43 -16.97
N ASN A 239 0.52 -4.71 -18.07
CA ASN A 239 0.63 -3.26 -18.17
C ASN A 239 1.94 -2.66 -17.64
N GLU A 240 3.03 -3.44 -17.62
CA GLU A 240 4.38 -2.90 -17.39
C GLU A 240 4.84 -2.13 -18.64
N ALA A 241 4.74 -0.81 -18.58
CA ALA A 241 4.95 0.06 -19.75
C ALA A 241 6.32 -0.12 -20.42
N LEU A 242 7.39 -0.17 -19.60
CA LEU A 242 8.76 -0.37 -20.08
C LEU A 242 8.91 -1.69 -20.85
N THR A 243 8.28 -2.77 -20.38
CA THR A 243 8.39 -4.07 -21.05
C THR A 243 7.66 -4.11 -22.38
N CYS A 244 6.59 -3.31 -22.55
CA CYS A 244 5.96 -3.14 -23.85
C CYS A 244 6.93 -2.52 -24.86
N THR A 245 7.73 -1.54 -24.45
CA THR A 245 8.81 -0.99 -25.30
C THR A 245 9.82 -2.06 -25.69
N LEU A 246 10.29 -2.85 -24.71
CA LEU A 246 11.23 -3.95 -24.97
C LEU A 246 10.65 -4.98 -25.94
N VAL A 247 9.40 -5.39 -25.78
CA VAL A 247 8.72 -6.32 -26.71
C VAL A 247 8.66 -5.72 -28.13
N GLY A 248 8.40 -4.41 -28.23
CA GLY A 248 8.47 -3.69 -29.51
C GLY A 248 9.85 -3.77 -30.14
N GLU A 249 10.94 -3.61 -29.35
CA GLU A 249 12.33 -3.74 -29.80
C GLU A 249 12.64 -5.16 -30.25
N PHE A 250 12.23 -6.19 -29.49
CA PHE A 250 12.40 -7.59 -29.89
C PHE A 250 11.76 -7.88 -31.26
N TYR A 251 10.54 -7.39 -31.51
CA TYR A 251 9.90 -7.53 -32.82
C TYR A 251 10.58 -6.70 -33.92
N ARG A 252 11.09 -5.48 -33.59
CA ARG A 252 11.80 -4.63 -34.55
C ARG A 252 13.09 -5.29 -35.02
N ASP A 253 13.84 -5.90 -34.11
CA ASP A 253 15.18 -6.41 -34.38
C ASP A 253 15.17 -7.90 -34.77
N GLY A 254 14.11 -8.63 -34.39
CA GLY A 254 13.99 -10.07 -34.60
C GLY A 254 14.82 -10.89 -33.64
N GLU A 255 15.00 -10.38 -32.39
CA GLU A 255 15.73 -11.05 -31.34
C GLU A 255 14.80 -11.96 -30.53
N GLY A 256 15.11 -13.26 -30.44
CA GLY A 256 14.26 -14.23 -29.73
C GLY A 256 12.87 -14.46 -30.33
N VAL A 257 12.47 -13.69 -31.33
CA VAL A 257 11.20 -13.75 -32.05
C VAL A 257 11.41 -13.36 -33.53
N THR A 258 10.52 -13.80 -34.42
CA THR A 258 10.59 -13.38 -35.81
C THR A 258 10.31 -11.90 -35.94
N LYS A 259 11.16 -11.18 -36.70
CA LYS A 259 11.00 -9.75 -36.97
C LYS A 259 9.62 -9.43 -37.57
N ASP A 260 8.95 -8.45 -36.95
CA ASP A 260 7.63 -7.99 -37.36
C ASP A 260 7.46 -6.50 -37.00
N LEU A 261 7.64 -5.62 -37.98
CA LEU A 261 7.59 -4.18 -37.79
C LEU A 261 6.17 -3.67 -37.45
N LYS A 262 5.14 -4.39 -37.86
CA LYS A 262 3.76 -4.05 -37.52
C LYS A 262 3.51 -4.30 -36.02
N LYS A 263 3.92 -5.45 -35.52
CA LYS A 263 3.85 -5.73 -34.07
C LYS A 263 4.74 -4.80 -33.25
N ALA A 264 5.96 -4.50 -33.76
CA ALA A 264 6.83 -3.52 -33.11
C ALA A 264 6.14 -2.16 -32.96
N PHE A 265 5.43 -1.69 -33.99
CA PHE A 265 4.61 -0.49 -33.91
C PHE A 265 3.47 -0.63 -32.87
N GLU A 266 2.71 -1.72 -32.90
CA GLU A 266 1.59 -1.96 -31.99
C GLU A 266 2.05 -1.95 -30.50
N TYR A 267 3.17 -2.60 -30.19
CA TYR A 267 3.72 -2.61 -28.84
C TYR A 267 4.32 -1.25 -28.43
N SER A 268 4.92 -0.50 -29.34
CA SER A 268 5.37 0.87 -29.09
C SER A 268 4.17 1.80 -28.79
N ALA A 269 3.05 1.62 -29.50
CA ALA A 269 1.81 2.34 -29.25
C ALA A 269 1.27 2.01 -27.84
N LYS A 270 1.19 0.72 -27.49
CA LYS A 270 0.76 0.30 -26.15
C LYS A 270 1.67 0.88 -25.04
N ALA A 271 2.98 0.85 -25.23
CA ALA A 271 3.92 1.44 -24.28
C ALA A 271 3.68 2.95 -24.12
N CYS A 272 3.45 3.67 -25.23
CA CYS A 272 3.13 5.09 -25.20
C CYS A 272 1.79 5.38 -24.51
N GLU A 273 0.76 4.57 -24.74
CA GLU A 273 -0.52 4.65 -24.02
C GLU A 273 -0.34 4.51 -22.52
N LEU A 274 0.53 3.60 -22.10
CA LEU A 274 0.92 3.38 -20.69
C LEU A 274 1.90 4.43 -20.14
N ASN A 275 2.17 5.51 -20.91
CA ASN A 275 3.04 6.63 -20.56
C ASN A 275 4.53 6.28 -20.40
N ASP A 276 5.03 5.29 -21.17
CA ASP A 276 6.46 5.10 -21.34
C ASP A 276 7.01 6.11 -22.34
N ALA A 277 7.99 6.92 -21.90
CA ALA A 277 8.57 7.96 -22.74
C ALA A 277 9.32 7.40 -23.95
N LYS A 278 10.01 6.26 -23.78
CA LYS A 278 10.75 5.59 -24.87
C LYS A 278 9.79 4.93 -25.85
N GLY A 279 8.67 4.38 -25.36
CA GLY A 279 7.60 3.85 -26.19
C GLY A 279 6.99 4.92 -27.09
N CYS A 280 6.71 6.12 -26.56
CA CYS A 280 6.25 7.25 -27.37
C CYS A 280 7.28 7.70 -28.40
N TYR A 281 8.55 7.73 -28.03
CA TYR A 281 9.65 8.04 -28.94
C TYR A 281 9.77 7.02 -30.06
N ALA A 282 9.72 5.73 -29.73
CA ALA A 282 9.73 4.66 -30.74
C ALA A 282 8.53 4.75 -31.68
N LEU A 283 7.34 5.04 -31.14
CA LEU A 283 6.12 5.24 -31.94
C LEU A 283 6.27 6.42 -32.90
N ALA A 284 6.86 7.53 -32.47
CA ALA A 284 7.16 8.67 -33.34
C ALA A 284 8.13 8.29 -34.46
N ALA A 285 9.15 7.46 -34.18
CA ALA A 285 10.08 6.98 -35.17
C ALA A 285 9.37 6.10 -36.24
N PHE A 286 8.44 5.23 -35.85
CA PHE A 286 7.64 4.43 -36.78
C PHE A 286 6.81 5.29 -37.74
N TYR A 287 6.14 6.34 -37.21
CA TYR A 287 5.39 7.28 -38.05
C TYR A 287 6.30 8.11 -38.98
N ASN A 288 7.45 8.56 -38.49
CA ASN A 288 8.40 9.34 -39.29
C ASN A 288 8.99 8.54 -40.44
N GLU A 289 9.34 7.27 -40.19
CA GLU A 289 9.98 6.40 -41.19
C GLU A 289 8.99 5.70 -42.10
N GLY A 290 7.72 5.61 -41.74
CA GLY A 290 6.72 4.84 -42.47
C GLY A 290 6.97 3.33 -42.43
N LYS A 291 7.57 2.82 -41.33
CA LYS A 291 7.89 1.40 -41.14
C LYS A 291 6.84 0.73 -40.26
N GLY A 292 6.19 -0.31 -40.77
CA GLY A 292 5.10 -0.99 -40.04
C GLY A 292 3.77 -0.22 -40.02
N VAL A 293 3.79 1.06 -40.39
CA VAL A 293 2.65 1.98 -40.48
C VAL A 293 2.91 3.00 -41.61
N ALA A 294 1.89 3.65 -42.14
CA ALA A 294 2.06 4.76 -43.07
C ALA A 294 2.74 5.97 -42.40
N LYS A 295 3.59 6.68 -43.17
CA LYS A 295 4.23 7.89 -42.65
C LYS A 295 3.18 8.95 -42.31
N ASP A 296 3.34 9.57 -41.14
CA ASP A 296 2.47 10.62 -40.62
C ASP A 296 3.27 11.64 -39.77
N GLU A 297 3.50 12.82 -40.32
CA GLU A 297 4.29 13.88 -39.71
C GLU A 297 3.57 14.48 -38.48
N LYS A 298 2.23 14.51 -38.48
CA LYS A 298 1.45 14.99 -37.35
C LYS A 298 1.60 14.04 -36.17
N GLN A 299 1.39 12.72 -36.40
CA GLN A 299 1.57 11.71 -35.35
C GLN A 299 3.03 11.66 -34.89
N THR A 300 4.01 11.87 -35.76
CA THR A 300 5.42 11.98 -35.35
C THR A 300 5.60 13.09 -34.30
N THR A 301 5.09 14.28 -34.63
CA THR A 301 5.23 15.45 -33.73
C THR A 301 4.48 15.25 -32.41
N GLU A 302 3.22 14.79 -32.45
CA GLU A 302 2.42 14.55 -31.25
C GLU A 302 3.07 13.55 -30.30
N ASN A 303 3.64 12.46 -30.82
CA ASN A 303 4.30 11.45 -29.99
C ASN A 303 5.67 11.91 -29.49
N LEU A 304 6.41 12.73 -30.23
CA LEU A 304 7.63 13.39 -29.73
C LEU A 304 7.29 14.37 -28.60
N GLU A 305 6.22 15.16 -28.73
CA GLU A 305 5.77 16.07 -27.68
C GLU A 305 5.36 15.31 -26.40
N LYS A 306 4.63 14.19 -26.54
CA LYS A 306 4.28 13.33 -25.41
C LYS A 306 5.52 12.75 -24.74
N SER A 307 6.46 12.22 -25.53
CA SER A 307 7.74 11.68 -25.03
C SER A 307 8.56 12.74 -24.29
N CYS A 308 8.65 13.95 -24.85
CA CYS A 308 9.34 15.08 -24.18
C CYS A 308 8.65 15.45 -22.87
N LYS A 309 7.32 15.55 -22.81
CA LYS A 309 6.55 15.80 -21.58
C LYS A 309 6.78 14.73 -20.52
N LEU A 310 6.99 13.49 -20.93
CA LEU A 310 7.31 12.35 -20.05
C LEU A 310 8.80 12.33 -19.62
N GLY A 311 9.59 13.30 -20.06
CA GLY A 311 10.95 13.52 -19.57
C GLY A 311 12.06 12.97 -20.46
N LEU A 312 11.77 12.45 -21.67
CA LEU A 312 12.83 12.00 -22.58
C LEU A 312 13.47 13.21 -23.28
N LYS A 313 14.74 13.48 -22.94
CA LYS A 313 15.51 14.64 -23.41
C LYS A 313 15.67 14.61 -24.93
N GLU A 314 15.98 13.46 -25.50
CA GLU A 314 16.19 13.28 -26.94
C GLU A 314 14.96 13.73 -27.77
N ALA A 315 13.76 13.43 -27.31
CA ALA A 315 12.52 13.89 -27.95
C ALA A 315 12.38 15.42 -27.87
N CYS A 316 12.75 16.02 -26.72
CA CYS A 316 12.72 17.47 -26.57
C CYS A 316 13.74 18.19 -27.49
N ASP A 317 14.90 17.61 -27.66
CA ASP A 317 15.96 18.19 -28.48
C ASP A 317 15.58 18.15 -29.98
N ILE A 318 15.00 17.03 -30.46
CA ILE A 318 14.48 16.95 -31.85
C ILE A 318 13.40 18.03 -32.10
N LEU A 319 12.47 18.21 -31.15
CA LEU A 319 11.41 19.23 -31.31
C LEU A 319 11.96 20.67 -31.34
N LYS A 320 13.08 20.95 -30.68
CA LYS A 320 13.76 22.27 -30.76
C LYS A 320 14.41 22.48 -32.12
N GLU A 321 15.06 21.45 -32.66
CA GLU A 321 15.69 21.51 -33.99
C GLU A 321 14.67 21.72 -35.13
N GLN A 322 13.47 21.12 -34.99
CA GLN A 322 12.38 21.30 -35.99
C GLN A 322 11.79 22.73 -35.99
N LYS A 323 11.99 23.52 -34.95
CA LYS A 323 11.49 24.91 -34.84
C LYS A 323 12.47 25.98 -35.24
N GLN A 324 13.71 25.58 -35.57
CA GLN A 324 14.75 26.47 -36.10
C GLN A 324 14.77 26.44 -37.64
#